data_50de3174c79973f6a610072bdbe629ed
#
_entry.id   50de3174c79973f6a610072bdbe629ed
#
_cell.length_a   1.000
_cell.length_b   1.000
_cell.length_c   1.000
_cell.angle_alpha   90.00
_cell.angle_beta   90.00
_cell.angle_gamma   90.00
#
_symmetry.space_group_name_H-M   'P 1'
#
loop_
_entity.id
_entity.type
_entity.pdbx_description
1 polymer ?
#
loop_
_entity_poly.entity_id
_entity_poly.type
_entity_poly.pdbx_seq_one_letter_code
_entity_poly.pdbx_strand_id
1 'polypeptide(L)' 'MKDVKVLGPGCRRCVTTAEMVQTEADKLGVPVKIEKVTDYAVIAGYGIASTPGIVIDGKVVHAGGLPKPDDLARWLAT' A
#
# COMPACT_ATOMS: atom_id res chain seq x y z
N MET A 1 -11.73 -4.69 -9.37
CA MET A 1 -11.10 -3.62 -8.58
C MET A 1 -10.10 -4.25 -7.61
N LYS A 2 -8.87 -3.80 -7.65
CA LYS A 2 -7.86 -4.29 -6.71
C LYS A 2 -8.08 -3.69 -5.33
N ASP A 3 -7.99 -4.52 -4.30
CA ASP A 3 -8.10 -4.08 -2.93
C ASP A 3 -6.68 -3.81 -2.39
N VAL A 4 -6.38 -2.53 -2.17
CA VAL A 4 -5.06 -2.10 -1.71
C VAL A 4 -5.19 -1.54 -0.31
N LYS A 5 -4.42 -2.07 0.63
CA LYS A 5 -4.37 -1.54 1.99
C LYS A 5 -3.01 -0.94 2.25
N VAL A 6 -2.99 0.27 2.79
CA VAL A 6 -1.76 0.94 3.23
C VAL A 6 -1.73 0.87 4.74
N LEU A 7 -0.77 0.14 5.27
CA LEU A 7 -0.66 -0.12 6.71
C LEU A 7 0.28 0.90 7.35
N GLY A 8 -0.24 1.65 8.31
CA GLY A 8 0.58 2.61 9.04
C GLY A 8 -0.25 3.53 9.90
N PRO A 9 0.36 4.17 10.91
CA PRO A 9 -0.36 4.98 11.89
C PRO A 9 -0.78 6.38 11.39
N GLY A 10 -0.80 6.60 10.09
CA GLY A 10 -1.20 7.88 9.52
C GLY A 10 -0.05 8.88 9.41
N CYS A 11 1.19 8.42 9.40
CA CYS A 11 2.35 9.28 9.24
C CYS A 11 2.43 9.82 7.81
N ARG A 12 3.32 10.82 7.60
CA ARG A 12 3.48 11.44 6.28
C ARG A 12 3.83 10.41 5.20
N ARG A 13 4.71 9.46 5.51
CA ARG A 13 5.08 8.40 4.57
C ARG A 13 3.91 7.51 4.19
N CYS A 14 3.01 7.26 5.14
CA CYS A 14 1.82 6.45 4.90
C CYS A 14 0.88 7.17 3.94
N VAL A 15 0.68 8.47 4.14
CA VAL A 15 -0.15 9.29 3.27
C VAL A 15 0.46 9.36 1.86
N THR A 16 1.78 9.61 1.78
CA THR A 16 2.50 9.67 0.51
C THR A 16 2.40 8.34 -0.23
N THR A 17 2.53 7.23 0.49
CA THR A 17 2.41 5.90 -0.12
C THR A 17 1.04 5.69 -0.74
N ALA A 18 -0.02 6.09 -0.05
CA ALA A 18 -1.38 5.97 -0.59
C ALA A 18 -1.54 6.81 -1.85
N GLU A 19 -1.00 8.02 -1.87
CA GLU A 19 -1.04 8.89 -3.05
C GLU A 19 -0.25 8.28 -4.21
N MET A 20 0.90 7.70 -3.95
CA MET A 20 1.71 7.04 -4.97
C MET A 20 0.98 5.86 -5.59
N VAL A 21 0.31 5.06 -4.78
CA VAL A 21 -0.48 3.93 -5.26
C VAL A 21 -1.58 4.41 -6.19
N GLN A 22 -2.31 5.45 -5.79
CA GLN A 22 -3.40 5.99 -6.61
C GLN A 22 -2.85 6.54 -7.93
N THR A 23 -1.74 7.27 -7.88
CA THR A 23 -1.12 7.85 -9.08
C THR A 23 -0.71 6.76 -10.08
N GLU A 24 -0.05 5.72 -9.60
CA GLU A 24 0.38 4.62 -10.48
C GLU A 24 -0.82 3.84 -11.04
N ALA A 25 -1.84 3.63 -10.21
CA ALA A 25 -3.06 2.97 -10.67
C ALA A 25 -3.74 3.77 -11.77
N ASP A 26 -3.79 5.09 -11.62
CA ASP A 26 -4.38 5.98 -12.62
C ASP A 26 -3.60 5.92 -13.94
N LYS A 27 -2.26 5.92 -13.87
CA LYS A 27 -1.42 5.81 -15.06
C LYS A 27 -1.63 4.51 -15.81
N LEU A 28 -1.85 3.42 -15.08
CA LEU A 28 -2.03 2.09 -15.66
C LEU A 28 -3.49 1.83 -16.06
N GLY A 29 -4.41 2.70 -15.66
CA GLY A 29 -5.83 2.48 -15.88
C GLY A 29 -6.39 1.32 -15.06
N VAL A 30 -5.76 1.02 -13.92
CA VAL A 30 -6.19 -0.06 -13.03
C VAL A 30 -7.08 0.51 -11.93
N PRO A 31 -8.34 0.07 -11.82
CA PRO A 31 -9.19 0.54 -10.73
C PRO A 31 -8.73 -0.09 -9.41
N VAL A 32 -8.57 0.74 -8.38
CA VAL A 32 -8.14 0.30 -7.05
C VAL A 32 -9.06 0.87 -5.99
N LYS A 33 -9.21 0.12 -4.91
CA LYS A 33 -9.84 0.59 -3.68
C LYS A 33 -8.74 0.67 -2.63
N ILE A 34 -8.43 1.89 -2.19
CA ILE A 34 -7.36 2.10 -1.21
C ILE A 34 -7.96 2.29 0.17
N GLU A 35 -7.50 1.50 1.12
CA GLU A 35 -7.90 1.59 2.51
C GLU A 35 -6.67 1.85 3.36
N LYS A 36 -6.74 2.85 4.23
CA LYS A 36 -5.67 3.15 5.18
C LYS A 36 -5.95 2.38 6.48
N VAL A 37 -5.03 1.52 6.88
CA VAL A 37 -5.14 0.74 8.10
C VAL A 37 -4.20 1.36 9.12
N THR A 38 -4.78 1.93 10.18
CA THR A 38 -4.02 2.67 11.19
C THR A 38 -3.94 1.96 12.54
N ASP A 39 -4.67 0.88 12.72
CA ASP A 39 -4.70 0.10 13.96
C ASP A 39 -3.46 -0.79 14.06
N TYR A 40 -2.63 -0.54 15.06
CA TYR A 40 -1.41 -1.30 15.28
C TYR A 40 -1.64 -2.80 15.42
N ALA A 41 -2.74 -3.21 16.05
CA ALA A 41 -3.03 -4.63 16.22
C ALA A 41 -3.30 -5.30 14.88
N VAL A 42 -4.03 -4.62 13.99
CA VAL A 42 -4.30 -5.12 12.65
C VAL A 42 -3.02 -5.15 11.82
N ILE A 43 -2.22 -4.08 11.89
CA ILE A 43 -0.93 -4.00 11.19
C ILE A 43 -0.01 -5.15 11.61
N ALA A 44 0.10 -5.40 12.91
CA ALA A 44 0.89 -6.49 13.44
C ALA A 44 0.39 -7.84 12.97
N GLY A 45 -0.91 -7.98 12.78
CA GLY A 45 -1.52 -9.21 12.28
C GLY A 45 -1.08 -9.58 10.86
N TYR A 46 -0.61 -8.61 10.08
CA TYR A 46 -0.03 -8.87 8.77
C TYR A 46 1.43 -9.34 8.83
N GLY A 47 2.04 -9.32 10.01
CA GLY A 47 3.40 -9.80 10.18
C GLY A 47 4.49 -8.84 9.76
N ILE A 48 4.17 -7.55 9.59
CA ILE A 48 5.17 -6.55 9.23
C ILE A 48 5.71 -5.85 10.48
N ALA A 49 7.00 -5.50 10.45
CA ALA A 49 7.66 -4.81 11.56
C ALA A 49 7.90 -3.34 11.26
N SER A 50 7.73 -2.91 10.02
CA SER A 50 8.00 -1.54 9.59
C SER A 50 6.84 -0.99 8.79
N THR A 51 6.59 0.30 8.89
CA THR A 51 5.56 1.00 8.13
C THR A 51 6.20 2.08 7.25
N PRO A 52 5.54 2.47 6.15
CA PRO A 52 4.28 1.96 5.65
C PRO A 52 4.40 0.57 5.03
N GLY A 53 3.32 -0.21 5.11
CA GLY A 53 3.22 -1.49 4.43
C GLY A 53 2.16 -1.41 3.34
N ILE A 54 2.28 -2.27 2.33
CA ILE A 54 1.30 -2.34 1.24
C ILE A 54 0.79 -3.77 1.13
N VAL A 55 -0.53 -3.91 1.15
CA VAL A 55 -1.21 -5.19 0.97
C VAL A 55 -2.09 -5.08 -0.27
N ILE A 56 -1.92 -5.99 -1.20
CA ILE A 56 -2.74 -6.03 -2.42
C ILE A 56 -3.46 -7.38 -2.46
N ASP A 57 -4.79 -7.32 -2.51
CA ASP A 57 -5.66 -8.50 -2.52
C ASP A 57 -5.31 -9.51 -1.41
N GLY A 58 -5.04 -8.99 -0.23
CA GLY A 58 -4.73 -9.80 0.94
C GLY A 58 -3.29 -10.24 1.08
N LYS A 59 -2.42 -9.88 0.13
CA LYS A 59 -1.02 -10.28 0.14
C LYS A 59 -0.12 -9.08 0.41
N VAL A 60 0.76 -9.19 1.40
CA VAL A 60 1.75 -8.16 1.71
C VAL A 60 2.82 -8.15 0.63
N VAL A 61 2.96 -7.02 -0.07
CA VAL A 61 3.95 -6.88 -1.15
C VAL A 61 5.09 -5.95 -0.77
N HIS A 62 4.91 -5.14 0.28
CA HIS A 62 5.94 -4.18 0.70
C HIS A 62 5.79 -3.89 2.19
N ALA A 63 6.92 -3.66 2.87
CA ALA A 63 6.94 -3.23 4.27
C ALA A 63 8.17 -2.37 4.51
N GLY A 64 7.94 -1.18 5.08
CA GLY A 64 9.00 -0.24 5.46
C GLY A 64 9.44 0.68 4.33
N GLY A 65 9.48 1.98 4.62
CA GLY A 65 9.93 3.00 3.69
C GLY A 65 8.97 3.26 2.54
N LEU A 66 9.28 4.27 1.73
CA LEU A 66 8.48 4.60 0.56
C LEU A 66 8.74 3.58 -0.56
N PRO A 67 7.69 3.08 -1.21
CA PRO A 67 7.87 2.17 -2.34
C PRO A 67 8.39 2.94 -3.55
N LYS A 68 9.02 2.20 -4.48
CA LYS A 68 9.46 2.79 -5.75
C LYS A 68 8.29 2.74 -6.75
N PRO A 69 8.12 3.80 -7.57
CA PRO A 69 7.06 3.80 -8.58
C PRO A 69 7.07 2.58 -9.51
N ASP A 70 8.26 2.12 -9.91
CA ASP A 70 8.38 0.94 -10.78
C ASP A 70 7.85 -0.31 -10.10
N ASP A 71 8.12 -0.47 -8.80
CA ASP A 71 7.62 -1.60 -8.04
C ASP A 71 6.10 -1.55 -7.91
N LEU A 72 5.54 -0.36 -7.66
CA LEU A 72 4.10 -0.17 -7.60
C LEU A 72 3.44 -0.56 -8.92
N ALA A 73 4.01 -0.12 -10.03
CA ALA A 73 3.49 -0.45 -11.36
C ALA A 73 3.46 -1.96 -11.56
N ARG A 74 4.51 -2.65 -11.17
CA ARG A 74 4.60 -4.11 -11.30
C ARG A 74 3.56 -4.82 -10.44
N TRP A 75 3.39 -4.39 -9.20
CA TRP A 75 2.43 -5.01 -8.29
C TRP A 75 1.00 -4.79 -8.74
N LEU A 76 0.70 -3.60 -9.26
CA LEU A 76 -0.65 -3.27 -9.71
C LEU A 76 -1.01 -3.94 -11.04
N ALA A 77 -0.01 -4.29 -11.83
CA ALA A 77 -0.22 -4.93 -13.13
C ALA A 77 -0.47 -6.44 -13.05
N THR A 78 -0.23 -7.06 -11.91
CA THR A 78 -0.42 -8.51 -11.73
C THR A 78 -1.83 -8.89 -11.36
#